data_92a3d92fb8282214fef6be225727125b
#
_entry.id   92a3d92fb8282214fef6be225727125b
#
_cell.length_a   1.000
_cell.length_b   1.000
_cell.length_c   1.000
_cell.angle_alpha   90.00
_cell.angle_beta   90.00
_cell.angle_gamma   90.00
#
_symmetry.space_group_name_H-M   'P 1'
#
loop_
_entity.id
_entity.type
_entity.pdbx_description
1 polymer ?
#
loop_
_entity_poly.entity_id
_entity_poly.type
_entity_poly.pdbx_seq_one_letter_code
_entity_poly.pdbx_strand_id
1 'polypeptide(L)'
;MRIKVSGNIISKTDQSKTNYNHGIYSMFIANLDEPLSSNIHNQNSKEYRLFTFSNVYIKDDKFHLYISGADYIILNFINNIEKNNIVRIEDMVLVIKKIVPCKELIKKDRYLLKGRIIATEVIDGKKKLLIENKDINEKLKKVSEGKLKVLNINGNIEFDVLKKTLKTSRYKAGIHIKSYDVLLLVSGDYEAIKYIYDVGIGENTSTGQGLMWEV
;
A
#
# COMPACT_ATOMS: atom_id res chain seq x y z
N MET A 1 -3.83 6.85 -8.39
CA MET A 1 -3.25 8.12 -7.87
C MET A 1 -2.43 7.90 -6.62
N ARG A 2 -1.35 8.63 -6.44
CA ARG A 2 -0.51 8.62 -5.23
C ARG A 2 -0.40 10.02 -4.64
N ILE A 3 -0.52 10.14 -3.32
CA ILE A 3 -0.41 11.40 -2.59
C ILE A 3 0.60 11.30 -1.45
N LYS A 4 1.20 12.44 -1.13
CA LYS A 4 1.98 12.67 0.09
C LYS A 4 1.14 13.48 1.05
N VAL A 5 0.89 12.94 2.23
CA VAL A 5 0.20 13.61 3.34
C VAL A 5 1.25 14.05 4.33
N SER A 6 1.21 15.30 4.78
CA SER A 6 2.19 15.84 5.72
C SER A 6 1.58 16.86 6.68
N GLY A 7 2.21 17.03 7.83
CA GLY A 7 1.74 17.96 8.85
C GLY A 7 2.56 17.87 10.12
N ASN A 8 1.93 18.24 11.24
CA ASN A 8 2.54 18.29 12.55
C ASN A 8 1.98 17.23 13.50
N ILE A 9 2.81 16.74 14.40
CA ILE A 9 2.42 15.88 15.52
C ILE A 9 2.03 16.79 16.68
N ILE A 10 0.79 16.69 17.17
CA ILE A 10 0.33 17.42 18.37
C ILE A 10 0.76 16.68 19.62
N SER A 11 0.59 15.37 19.62
CA SER A 11 0.97 14.50 20.74
C SER A 11 1.37 13.12 20.25
N LYS A 12 2.30 12.51 20.99
CA LYS A 12 2.74 11.12 20.82
C LYS A 12 3.09 10.58 22.19
N THR A 13 2.41 9.54 22.65
CA THR A 13 2.59 8.98 24.00
C THR A 13 3.68 7.90 24.05
N ASP A 14 3.79 7.05 23.04
CA ASP A 14 4.84 6.02 22.95
C ASP A 14 5.97 6.44 22.01
N GLN A 15 7.05 6.98 22.56
CA GLN A 15 8.22 7.45 21.77
C GLN A 15 9.01 6.31 21.12
N SER A 16 8.89 5.08 21.63
CA SER A 16 9.61 3.91 21.10
C SER A 16 8.94 3.28 19.88
N LYS A 17 7.68 3.58 19.64
CA LYS A 17 6.90 2.97 18.56
C LYS A 17 7.32 3.49 17.19
N THR A 18 7.58 2.58 16.27
CA THR A 18 8.07 2.88 14.92
C THR A 18 7.19 2.34 13.78
N ASN A 19 6.25 1.44 14.08
CA ASN A 19 5.36 0.87 13.07
C ASN A 19 3.90 1.21 13.37
N TYR A 20 3.29 1.96 12.48
CA TYR A 20 1.93 2.49 12.60
C TYR A 20 0.98 1.95 11.51
N ASN A 21 1.34 0.89 10.79
CA ASN A 21 0.57 0.42 9.64
C ASN A 21 -0.90 0.12 9.97
N HIS A 22 -1.17 -0.49 11.14
CA HIS A 22 -2.55 -0.74 11.56
C HIS A 22 -3.32 0.56 11.84
N GLY A 23 -2.70 1.51 12.51
CA GLY A 23 -3.30 2.82 12.78
C GLY A 23 -3.52 3.64 11.52
N ILE A 24 -2.58 3.58 10.54
CA ILE A 24 -2.75 4.24 9.24
C ILE A 24 -3.94 3.63 8.49
N TYR A 25 -4.07 2.29 8.46
CA TYR A 25 -5.23 1.64 7.89
C TYR A 25 -6.54 2.12 8.54
N SER A 26 -6.60 2.12 9.87
CA SER A 26 -7.79 2.56 10.61
C SER A 26 -8.13 4.02 10.34
N MET A 27 -7.14 4.90 10.36
CA MET A 27 -7.29 6.32 10.03
C MET A 27 -7.79 6.50 8.60
N PHE A 28 -7.23 5.76 7.64
CA PHE A 28 -7.62 5.86 6.24
C PHE A 28 -9.08 5.45 6.04
N ILE A 29 -9.49 4.27 6.57
CA ILE A 29 -10.88 3.79 6.46
C ILE A 29 -11.87 4.72 7.16
N ALA A 30 -11.54 5.24 8.33
CA ALA A 30 -12.41 6.15 9.08
C ALA A 30 -12.65 7.51 8.37
N ASN A 31 -11.84 7.83 7.36
CA ASN A 31 -11.97 9.03 6.55
C ASN A 31 -12.46 8.73 5.12
N LEU A 32 -13.14 7.61 4.92
CA LEU A 32 -13.89 7.31 3.70
C LEU A 32 -15.39 7.39 3.98
N ASP A 33 -16.17 7.82 2.99
CA ASP A 33 -17.63 7.84 3.06
C ASP A 33 -18.20 6.43 3.03
N GLU A 34 -19.38 6.24 3.61
CA GLU A 34 -20.20 5.07 3.35
C GLU A 34 -20.86 5.18 1.95
N PRO A 35 -21.01 4.05 1.19
CA PRO A 35 -20.71 2.67 1.56
C PRO A 35 -19.26 2.24 1.29
N LEU A 36 -18.36 3.15 0.86
CA LEU A 36 -16.99 2.81 0.45
C LEU A 36 -16.17 2.22 1.61
N SER A 37 -16.25 2.83 2.79
CA SER A 37 -15.58 2.35 4.00
C SER A 37 -16.02 0.94 4.38
N SER A 38 -17.33 0.68 4.38
CA SER A 38 -17.91 -0.64 4.68
C SER A 38 -17.50 -1.69 3.67
N ASN A 39 -17.52 -1.39 2.39
CA ASN A 39 -17.11 -2.32 1.33
C ASN A 39 -15.63 -2.71 1.47
N ILE A 40 -14.75 -1.74 1.74
CA ILE A 40 -13.33 -2.01 1.93
C ILE A 40 -13.07 -2.75 3.24
N HIS A 41 -13.84 -2.46 4.31
CA HIS A 41 -13.65 -3.09 5.61
C HIS A 41 -14.24 -4.49 5.69
N ASN A 42 -15.18 -4.85 4.83
CA ASN A 42 -15.84 -6.15 4.83
C ASN A 42 -14.81 -7.29 4.62
N GLN A 43 -14.54 -8.04 5.70
CA GLN A 43 -13.56 -9.13 5.72
C GLN A 43 -13.98 -10.33 4.88
N ASN A 44 -15.26 -10.46 4.56
CA ASN A 44 -15.82 -11.57 3.78
C ASN A 44 -15.73 -11.33 2.27
N SER A 45 -15.42 -10.11 1.83
CA SER A 45 -15.22 -9.83 0.41
C SER A 45 -13.90 -10.44 -0.06
N LYS A 46 -13.96 -11.27 -1.11
CA LYS A 46 -12.77 -11.73 -1.83
C LYS A 46 -12.19 -10.66 -2.76
N GLU A 47 -12.70 -9.43 -2.66
CA GLU A 47 -12.33 -8.32 -3.51
C GLU A 47 -10.95 -7.77 -3.13
N TYR A 48 -10.22 -7.34 -4.15
CA TYR A 48 -8.94 -6.69 -3.95
C TYR A 48 -9.12 -5.30 -3.33
N ARG A 49 -8.38 -5.04 -2.27
CA ARG A 49 -8.28 -3.69 -1.72
C ARG A 49 -7.32 -2.88 -2.58
N LEU A 50 -7.88 -1.92 -3.32
CA LEU A 50 -7.17 -1.17 -4.36
C LEU A 50 -6.44 0.06 -3.80
N PHE A 51 -5.72 -0.11 -2.70
CA PHE A 51 -4.86 0.91 -2.11
C PHE A 51 -3.70 0.31 -1.32
N THR A 52 -2.71 1.15 -1.07
CA THR A 52 -1.54 0.87 -0.24
C THR A 52 -1.04 2.16 0.41
N PHE A 53 -0.13 2.05 1.38
CA PHE A 53 0.46 3.20 2.05
C PHE A 53 1.87 2.89 2.57
N SER A 54 2.64 3.95 2.84
CA SER A 54 3.90 3.84 3.57
C SER A 54 3.67 3.85 5.07
N ASN A 55 4.70 3.49 5.84
CA ASN A 55 4.72 3.87 7.25
C ASN A 55 4.76 5.39 7.43
N VAL A 56 4.49 5.89 8.65
CA VAL A 56 4.70 7.30 9.00
C VAL A 56 6.19 7.57 9.13
N TYR A 57 6.68 8.57 8.42
CA TYR A 57 8.03 9.11 8.59
C TYR A 57 7.95 10.32 9.53
N ILE A 58 8.69 10.25 10.62
CA ILE A 58 8.72 11.28 11.66
C ILE A 58 10.10 11.89 11.72
N LYS A 59 10.15 13.22 11.69
CA LYS A 59 11.36 14.00 11.93
C LYS A 59 10.97 15.27 12.68
N ASP A 60 11.54 15.45 13.87
CA ASP A 60 11.11 16.47 14.82
C ASP A 60 9.58 16.37 15.01
N ASP A 61 8.85 17.36 15.33
CA ASP A 61 7.38 17.30 15.48
C ASP A 61 6.62 17.33 14.12
N LYS A 62 7.28 16.91 13.04
CA LYS A 62 6.69 16.82 11.69
C LYS A 62 6.56 15.37 11.25
N PHE A 63 5.53 15.11 10.48
CA PHE A 63 5.35 13.81 9.86
C PHE A 63 5.08 13.92 8.37
N HIS A 64 5.33 12.83 7.66
CA HIS A 64 4.74 12.58 6.37
C HIS A 64 4.50 11.08 6.16
N LEU A 65 3.54 10.77 5.32
CA LEU A 65 3.28 9.42 4.83
C LEU A 65 2.79 9.50 3.38
N TYR A 66 2.86 8.38 2.68
CA TYR A 66 2.34 8.26 1.33
C TYR A 66 1.15 7.33 1.33
N ILE A 67 0.10 7.71 0.64
CA ILE A 67 -1.09 6.88 0.38
C ILE A 67 -1.25 6.78 -1.13
N SER A 68 -1.54 5.60 -1.62
CA SER A 68 -1.63 5.33 -3.06
C SER A 68 -2.78 4.37 -3.31
N GLY A 69 -3.55 4.56 -4.37
CA GLY A 69 -4.68 3.71 -4.67
C GLY A 69 -5.44 4.11 -5.92
N ALA A 70 -6.57 3.45 -6.15
CA ALA A 70 -7.49 3.83 -7.20
C ALA A 70 -8.00 5.25 -6.97
N ASP A 71 -8.15 6.02 -8.04
CA ASP A 71 -8.42 7.46 -7.96
C ASP A 71 -9.67 7.78 -7.15
N TYR A 72 -10.76 7.04 -7.35
CA TYR A 72 -12.01 7.25 -6.63
C TYR A 72 -11.86 7.08 -5.10
N ILE A 73 -10.98 6.17 -4.65
CA ILE A 73 -10.70 5.95 -3.22
C ILE A 73 -9.89 7.13 -2.67
N ILE A 74 -8.84 7.53 -3.39
CA ILE A 74 -7.94 8.60 -2.93
C ILE A 74 -8.64 9.96 -2.93
N LEU A 75 -9.44 10.25 -3.95
CA LEU A 75 -10.21 11.49 -4.02
C LEU A 75 -11.25 11.57 -2.89
N ASN A 76 -11.95 10.46 -2.59
CA ASN A 76 -12.87 10.39 -1.47
C ASN A 76 -12.17 10.69 -0.14
N PHE A 77 -11.01 10.08 0.10
CA PHE A 77 -10.20 10.34 1.28
C PHE A 77 -9.78 11.82 1.37
N ILE A 78 -9.30 12.43 0.28
CA ILE A 78 -8.88 13.85 0.27
C ILE A 78 -10.05 14.74 0.66
N ASN A 79 -11.22 14.57 0.03
CA ASN A 79 -12.41 15.38 0.29
C ASN A 79 -12.85 15.35 1.76
N ASN A 80 -12.67 14.23 2.44
CA ASN A 80 -13.07 14.09 3.83
C ASN A 80 -12.03 14.63 4.81
N ILE A 81 -10.75 14.43 4.52
CA ILE A 81 -9.65 15.00 5.32
C ILE A 81 -9.65 16.54 5.24
N GLU A 82 -10.05 17.15 4.13
CA GLU A 82 -10.16 18.60 4.04
C GLU A 82 -11.23 19.18 4.96
N LYS A 83 -12.28 18.42 5.27
CA LYS A 83 -13.32 18.82 6.24
C LYS A 83 -12.85 18.72 7.70
N ASN A 84 -11.96 17.75 8.00
CA ASN A 84 -11.41 17.57 9.34
C ASN A 84 -9.94 17.13 9.25
N ASN A 85 -9.05 18.06 9.41
CA ASN A 85 -7.62 17.84 9.27
C ASN A 85 -6.90 17.33 10.54
N ILE A 86 -7.64 17.07 11.63
CA ILE A 86 -7.11 16.45 12.84
C ILE A 86 -7.42 14.97 12.80
N VAL A 87 -6.39 14.13 12.80
CA VAL A 87 -6.52 12.68 12.73
C VAL A 87 -5.74 12.01 13.84
N ARG A 88 -6.18 10.82 14.22
CA ARG A 88 -5.48 9.98 15.19
C ARG A 88 -4.93 8.72 14.50
N ILE A 89 -3.66 8.45 14.73
CA ILE A 89 -3.01 7.20 14.35
C ILE A 89 -2.49 6.55 15.64
N GLU A 90 -3.28 5.64 16.20
CA GLU A 90 -3.00 4.93 17.47
C GLU A 90 -2.72 5.90 18.63
N ASP A 91 -1.46 6.05 19.03
CA ASP A 91 -1.00 6.91 20.13
C ASP A 91 -0.61 8.32 19.71
N MET A 92 -0.71 8.63 18.41
CA MET A 92 -0.40 9.95 17.86
C MET A 92 -1.67 10.71 17.50
N VAL A 93 -1.68 12.00 17.81
CA VAL A 93 -2.62 12.99 17.27
C VAL A 93 -1.88 13.88 16.29
N LEU A 94 -2.38 13.97 15.07
CA LEU A 94 -1.75 14.64 13.94
C LEU A 94 -2.66 15.74 13.40
N VAL A 95 -2.07 16.86 12.99
CA VAL A 95 -2.72 17.87 12.15
C VAL A 95 -2.17 17.76 10.74
N ILE A 96 -3.01 17.43 9.79
CA ILE A 96 -2.67 17.44 8.38
C ILE A 96 -2.64 18.89 7.90
N LYS A 97 -1.52 19.29 7.34
CA LYS A 97 -1.27 20.65 6.82
C LYS A 97 -1.25 20.70 5.30
N LYS A 98 -0.87 19.60 4.67
CA LYS A 98 -0.66 19.58 3.23
C LYS A 98 -0.87 18.17 2.68
N ILE A 99 -1.65 18.10 1.59
CA ILE A 99 -1.77 16.92 0.73
C ILE A 99 -1.28 17.31 -0.66
N VAL A 100 -0.34 16.54 -1.21
CA VAL A 100 0.28 16.84 -2.50
C VAL A 100 0.26 15.59 -3.37
N PRO A 101 -0.22 15.67 -4.62
CA PRO A 101 -0.04 14.59 -5.57
C PRO A 101 1.45 14.28 -5.77
N CYS A 102 1.80 13.01 -5.83
CA CYS A 102 3.13 12.58 -6.23
C CYS A 102 3.26 12.61 -7.76
N LYS A 103 4.51 12.65 -8.24
CA LYS A 103 4.74 12.50 -9.68
C LYS A 103 4.21 11.16 -10.14
N GLU A 104 3.54 11.17 -11.29
CA GLU A 104 3.10 9.95 -11.96
C GLU A 104 4.31 9.18 -12.51
N LEU A 105 4.12 7.89 -12.68
CA LEU A 105 5.08 7.04 -13.37
C LEU A 105 5.19 7.49 -14.84
N ILE A 106 6.40 7.77 -15.30
CA ILE A 106 6.65 8.19 -16.69
C ILE A 106 6.71 6.94 -17.57
N LYS A 107 6.10 6.99 -18.76
CA LYS A 107 6.08 5.87 -19.70
C LYS A 107 7.49 5.43 -20.09
N LYS A 108 7.78 4.15 -19.90
CA LYS A 108 9.03 3.44 -20.27
C LYS A 108 8.70 2.01 -20.65
N ASP A 109 9.62 1.34 -21.30
CA ASP A 109 9.49 -0.09 -21.65
C ASP A 109 9.65 -1.00 -20.43
N ARG A 110 10.46 -0.57 -19.47
CA ARG A 110 10.76 -1.31 -18.23
C ARG A 110 10.93 -0.38 -17.06
N TYR A 111 10.55 -0.88 -15.89
CA TYR A 111 10.63 -0.14 -14.61
C TYR A 111 11.42 -0.94 -13.60
N LEU A 112 12.40 -0.30 -12.98
CA LEU A 112 13.08 -0.85 -11.82
C LEU A 112 12.40 -0.30 -10.57
N LEU A 113 11.72 -1.18 -9.83
CA LEU A 113 10.90 -0.80 -8.69
C LEU A 113 11.44 -1.42 -7.39
N LYS A 114 11.49 -0.62 -6.34
CA LYS A 114 11.92 -1.05 -5.01
C LYS A 114 10.78 -0.86 -4.01
N GLY A 115 10.56 -1.84 -3.16
CA GLY A 115 9.54 -1.77 -2.10
C GLY A 115 9.40 -3.07 -1.35
N ARG A 116 8.25 -3.23 -0.70
CA ARG A 116 7.97 -4.43 0.10
C ARG A 116 6.74 -5.13 -0.42
N ILE A 117 6.82 -6.45 -0.63
CA ILE A 117 5.73 -7.26 -1.15
C ILE A 117 5.41 -8.46 -0.27
N ILE A 118 4.20 -8.97 -0.44
CA ILE A 118 3.76 -10.28 0.03
C ILE A 118 3.32 -11.09 -1.19
N ALA A 119 3.85 -12.32 -1.29
CA ALA A 119 3.42 -13.33 -2.25
C ALA A 119 3.34 -14.66 -1.51
N THR A 120 2.14 -15.25 -1.41
CA THR A 120 1.89 -16.45 -0.62
C THR A 120 1.20 -17.54 -1.42
N GLU A 121 1.36 -18.76 -0.96
CA GLU A 121 0.56 -19.92 -1.31
C GLU A 121 -0.14 -20.47 -0.07
N VAL A 122 -1.14 -21.32 -0.29
CA VAL A 122 -1.82 -22.02 0.81
C VAL A 122 -1.32 -23.46 0.83
N ILE A 123 -0.64 -23.84 1.91
CA ILE A 123 -0.16 -25.21 2.18
C ILE A 123 -0.81 -25.65 3.50
N ASP A 124 -1.53 -26.76 3.48
CA ASP A 124 -2.24 -27.29 4.65
C ASP A 124 -3.15 -26.26 5.34
N GLY A 125 -3.89 -25.48 4.54
CA GLY A 125 -4.79 -24.44 5.03
C GLY A 125 -4.09 -23.18 5.60
N LYS A 126 -2.75 -23.12 5.58
CA LYS A 126 -1.97 -22.00 6.09
C LYS A 126 -1.29 -21.23 4.96
N LYS A 127 -1.33 -19.90 5.02
CA LYS A 127 -0.58 -19.05 4.10
C LYS A 127 0.91 -19.11 4.44
N LYS A 128 1.73 -19.52 3.47
CA LYS A 128 3.20 -19.50 3.54
C LYS A 128 3.75 -18.59 2.44
N LEU A 129 4.85 -17.88 2.71
CA LEU A 129 5.55 -17.09 1.68
C LEU A 129 6.14 -18.03 0.63
N LEU A 130 5.97 -17.65 -0.63
CA LEU A 130 6.68 -18.26 -1.76
C LEU A 130 8.17 -17.98 -1.65
N ILE A 131 9.01 -18.99 -1.95
CA ILE A 131 10.46 -18.89 -1.81
C ILE A 131 11.13 -18.67 -3.16
N GLU A 132 10.70 -19.39 -4.20
CA GLU A 132 11.34 -19.31 -5.51
C GLU A 132 10.92 -18.03 -6.26
N ASN A 133 11.88 -17.39 -6.94
CA ASN A 133 11.60 -16.16 -7.69
C ASN A 133 10.55 -16.39 -8.78
N LYS A 134 10.60 -17.52 -9.47
CA LYS A 134 9.62 -17.87 -10.50
C LYS A 134 8.19 -17.87 -9.95
N ASP A 135 7.98 -18.53 -8.81
CA ASP A 135 6.65 -18.64 -8.19
C ASP A 135 6.17 -17.29 -7.67
N ILE A 136 7.09 -16.46 -7.16
CA ILE A 136 6.78 -15.08 -6.75
C ILE A 136 6.35 -14.27 -7.97
N ASN A 137 7.07 -14.32 -9.09
CA ASN A 137 6.77 -13.61 -10.32
C ASN A 137 5.38 -13.99 -10.86
N GLU A 138 5.07 -15.29 -10.95
CA GLU A 138 3.76 -15.80 -11.36
C GLU A 138 2.65 -15.34 -10.42
N LYS A 139 2.90 -15.36 -9.12
CA LYS A 139 1.93 -14.88 -8.12
C LYS A 139 1.67 -13.38 -8.24
N LEU A 140 2.71 -12.57 -8.42
CA LEU A 140 2.56 -11.12 -8.60
C LEU A 140 1.77 -10.82 -9.87
N LYS A 141 2.04 -11.51 -10.97
CA LYS A 141 1.28 -11.41 -12.22
C LYS A 141 -0.19 -11.72 -11.99
N LYS A 142 -0.51 -12.89 -11.44
CA LYS A 142 -1.88 -13.33 -11.15
C LYS A 142 -2.67 -12.36 -10.27
N VAL A 143 -2.04 -11.84 -9.21
CA VAL A 143 -2.66 -10.86 -8.31
C VAL A 143 -2.90 -9.54 -9.03
N SER A 144 -1.96 -9.10 -9.86
CA SER A 144 -2.08 -7.86 -10.65
C SER A 144 -3.19 -7.97 -11.70
N GLU A 145 -3.26 -9.06 -12.44
CA GLU A 145 -4.36 -9.34 -13.39
C GLU A 145 -5.74 -9.30 -12.70
N GLY A 146 -5.84 -9.88 -11.49
CA GLY A 146 -7.06 -9.81 -10.70
C GLY A 146 -7.44 -8.37 -10.33
N LYS A 147 -6.48 -7.52 -9.95
CA LYS A 147 -6.73 -6.10 -9.66
C LYS A 147 -7.12 -5.31 -10.91
N LEU A 148 -6.44 -5.54 -12.04
CA LEU A 148 -6.75 -4.91 -13.33
C LEU A 148 -8.17 -5.26 -13.77
N LYS A 149 -8.58 -6.52 -13.61
CA LYS A 149 -9.96 -6.96 -13.91
C LYS A 149 -11.01 -6.19 -13.10
N VAL A 150 -10.79 -5.99 -11.80
CA VAL A 150 -11.70 -5.19 -10.94
C VAL A 150 -11.78 -3.74 -11.42
N LEU A 151 -10.69 -3.21 -11.95
CA LEU A 151 -10.59 -1.84 -12.48
C LEU A 151 -11.08 -1.71 -13.92
N ASN A 152 -11.51 -2.82 -14.58
CA ASN A 152 -11.85 -2.88 -16.01
C ASN A 152 -10.71 -2.38 -16.93
N ILE A 153 -9.47 -2.69 -16.56
CA ILE A 153 -8.28 -2.32 -17.32
C ILE A 153 -7.74 -3.56 -18.01
N ASN A 154 -7.58 -3.48 -19.32
CA ASN A 154 -6.92 -4.49 -20.11
C ASN A 154 -5.43 -4.15 -20.22
N GLY A 155 -4.59 -5.16 -20.14
CA GLY A 155 -3.15 -5.00 -20.32
C GLY A 155 -2.36 -6.14 -19.72
N ASN A 156 -1.17 -6.35 -20.25
CA ASN A 156 -0.23 -7.35 -19.76
C ASN A 156 0.79 -6.71 -18.82
N ILE A 157 1.21 -7.46 -17.80
CA ILE A 157 2.23 -7.06 -16.85
C ILE A 157 3.09 -8.27 -16.48
N GLU A 158 4.40 -8.08 -16.53
CA GLU A 158 5.38 -9.11 -16.18
C GLU A 158 6.29 -8.60 -15.06
N PHE A 159 6.71 -9.51 -14.21
CA PHE A 159 7.58 -9.24 -13.09
C PHE A 159 8.81 -10.12 -13.14
N ASP A 160 9.95 -9.56 -12.74
CA ASP A 160 11.16 -10.32 -12.45
C ASP A 160 11.78 -9.83 -11.14
N VAL A 161 11.90 -10.75 -10.16
CA VAL A 161 12.51 -10.49 -8.85
C VAL A 161 14.02 -10.55 -9.00
N LEU A 162 14.67 -9.39 -9.08
CA LEU A 162 16.13 -9.28 -9.18
C LEU A 162 16.81 -9.49 -7.82
N LYS A 163 16.17 -9.01 -6.74
CA LYS A 163 16.68 -9.15 -5.37
C LYS A 163 15.53 -9.24 -4.39
N LYS A 164 15.66 -10.08 -3.38
CA LYS A 164 14.73 -10.14 -2.25
C LYS A 164 15.43 -10.36 -0.92
N THR A 165 14.85 -9.81 0.13
CA THR A 165 15.31 -10.01 1.52
C THR A 165 14.09 -10.21 2.40
N LEU A 166 14.05 -11.32 3.15
CA LEU A 166 12.97 -11.60 4.07
C LEU A 166 12.93 -10.56 5.19
N LYS A 167 11.73 -10.06 5.47
CA LYS A 167 11.43 -9.14 6.57
C LYS A 167 10.27 -9.64 7.39
N THR A 168 10.34 -9.40 8.68
CA THR A 168 9.22 -9.59 9.61
C THR A 168 8.94 -8.25 10.25
N SER A 169 7.69 -7.80 10.17
CA SER A 169 7.26 -6.55 10.80
C SER A 169 6.06 -6.80 11.71
N ARG A 170 6.03 -6.14 12.86
CA ARG A 170 4.85 -6.14 13.73
C ARG A 170 3.77 -5.29 13.06
N TYR A 171 2.57 -5.85 12.90
CA TYR A 171 1.42 -5.13 12.35
C TYR A 171 0.55 -4.53 13.48
N LYS A 172 0.21 -5.35 14.45
CA LYS A 172 -0.44 -4.96 15.71
C LYS A 172 -0.01 -5.89 16.83
N ALA A 173 -0.48 -5.68 18.06
CA ALA A 173 -0.13 -6.53 19.21
C ALA A 173 -0.34 -8.02 18.87
N GLY A 174 0.71 -8.83 19.02
CA GLY A 174 0.69 -10.27 18.76
C GLY A 174 0.65 -10.68 17.28
N ILE A 175 0.52 -9.75 16.31
CA ILE A 175 0.47 -10.09 14.88
C ILE A 175 1.70 -9.57 14.16
N HIS A 176 2.44 -10.50 13.56
CA HIS A 176 3.59 -10.23 12.72
C HIS A 176 3.30 -10.60 11.26
N ILE A 177 3.73 -9.76 10.35
CA ILE A 177 3.64 -9.98 8.91
C ILE A 177 5.02 -10.28 8.38
N LYS A 178 5.15 -11.43 7.69
CA LYS A 178 6.33 -11.79 6.90
C LYS A 178 6.14 -11.26 5.48
N SER A 179 7.18 -10.67 4.92
CA SER A 179 7.18 -10.01 3.61
C SER A 179 8.59 -10.02 3.03
N TYR A 180 8.75 -9.62 1.78
CA TYR A 180 10.05 -9.40 1.16
C TYR A 180 10.26 -7.93 0.83
N ASP A 181 11.40 -7.35 1.25
CA ASP A 181 11.95 -6.17 0.60
C ASP A 181 12.53 -6.64 -0.74
N VAL A 182 12.08 -6.03 -1.84
CA VAL A 182 12.43 -6.48 -3.20
C VAL A 182 12.96 -5.37 -4.08
N LEU A 183 13.73 -5.78 -5.08
CA LEU A 183 14.01 -5.03 -6.30
C LEU A 183 13.37 -5.81 -7.45
N LEU A 184 12.40 -5.20 -8.13
CA LEU A 184 11.64 -5.80 -9.21
C LEU A 184 11.95 -5.10 -10.53
N LEU A 185 12.16 -5.87 -11.58
CA LEU A 185 12.02 -5.38 -12.94
C LEU A 185 10.59 -5.65 -13.39
N VAL A 186 9.89 -4.60 -13.87
CA VAL A 186 8.49 -4.69 -14.30
C VAL A 186 8.42 -4.23 -15.74
N SER A 187 7.72 -4.98 -16.60
CA SER A 187 7.49 -4.67 -18.00
C SER A 187 6.07 -5.01 -18.43
N GLY A 188 5.62 -4.48 -19.56
CA GLY A 188 4.28 -4.69 -20.10
C GLY A 188 3.61 -3.39 -20.52
N ASP A 189 2.28 -3.40 -20.53
CA ASP A 189 1.49 -2.24 -20.95
C ASP A 189 1.54 -1.12 -19.91
N TYR A 190 1.87 0.09 -20.36
CA TYR A 190 2.06 1.25 -19.48
C TYR A 190 0.86 1.52 -18.56
N GLU A 191 -0.35 1.49 -19.10
CA GLU A 191 -1.56 1.74 -18.31
C GLU A 191 -1.74 0.67 -17.21
N ALA A 192 -1.52 -0.61 -17.54
CA ALA A 192 -1.57 -1.69 -16.56
C ALA A 192 -0.52 -1.49 -15.45
N ILE A 193 0.72 -1.19 -15.83
CA ILE A 193 1.82 -0.94 -14.88
C ILE A 193 1.51 0.27 -14.00
N LYS A 194 1.06 1.39 -14.57
CA LYS A 194 0.70 2.61 -13.85
C LYS A 194 -0.36 2.34 -12.79
N TYR A 195 -1.43 1.63 -13.14
CA TYR A 195 -2.50 1.31 -12.18
C TYR A 195 -2.03 0.37 -11.08
N ILE A 196 -1.27 -0.69 -11.41
CA ILE A 196 -0.74 -1.61 -10.41
C ILE A 196 0.29 -0.93 -9.49
N TYR A 197 1.09 0.00 -10.03
CA TYR A 197 1.99 0.85 -9.24
C TYR A 197 1.22 1.71 -8.23
N ASP A 198 0.05 2.22 -8.61
CA ASP A 198 -0.79 3.03 -7.74
C ASP A 198 -1.55 2.19 -6.69
N VAL A 199 -2.19 1.09 -7.08
CA VAL A 199 -2.97 0.27 -6.15
C VAL A 199 -2.12 -0.69 -5.31
N GLY A 200 -0.83 -0.78 -5.62
CA GLY A 200 0.15 -1.61 -4.90
C GLY A 200 0.36 -3.00 -5.50
N ILE A 201 1.62 -3.46 -5.46
CA ILE A 201 2.08 -4.75 -6.00
C ILE A 201 2.02 -5.84 -4.93
N GLY A 202 1.50 -7.02 -5.30
CA GLY A 202 1.39 -8.18 -4.41
C GLY A 202 0.12 -8.22 -3.58
N GLU A 203 0.13 -9.08 -2.56
CA GLU A 203 -1.00 -9.32 -1.65
C GLU A 203 -0.97 -8.38 -0.44
N ASN A 204 -2.11 -8.27 0.26
CA ASN A 204 -2.28 -7.51 1.51
C ASN A 204 -1.78 -6.06 1.44
N THR A 205 -1.97 -5.39 0.30
CA THR A 205 -1.49 -4.02 0.10
C THR A 205 -2.06 -3.04 1.12
N SER A 206 -3.30 -3.25 1.59
CA SER A 206 -3.94 -2.48 2.65
C SER A 206 -3.30 -2.62 4.04
N THR A 207 -2.26 -3.43 4.21
CA THR A 207 -1.47 -3.51 5.44
C THR A 207 -0.16 -2.72 5.36
N GLY A 208 -0.02 -1.84 4.39
CA GLY A 208 1.19 -1.06 4.14
C GLY A 208 2.28 -1.85 3.40
N GLN A 209 1.85 -2.84 2.63
CA GLN A 209 2.72 -3.59 1.71
C GLN A 209 2.39 -3.21 0.27
N GLY A 210 3.30 -3.45 -0.65
CA GLY A 210 3.07 -3.23 -2.08
C GLY A 210 3.28 -1.79 -2.58
N LEU A 211 3.56 -0.83 -1.71
CA LEU A 211 3.96 0.51 -2.14
C LEU A 211 5.38 0.43 -2.71
N MET A 212 5.52 0.77 -3.98
CA MET A 212 6.79 0.68 -4.70
C MET A 212 7.30 2.06 -5.08
N TRP A 213 8.61 2.17 -5.21
CA TRP A 213 9.33 3.37 -5.66
C TRP A 213 10.16 3.03 -6.86
N GLU A 214 10.12 3.88 -7.87
CA GLU A 214 11.05 3.81 -9.01
C GLU A 214 12.46 4.18 -8.56
N VAL A 215 13.47 3.42 -9.03
CA VAL A 215 14.89 3.56 -8.68
C VAL A 215 15.66 4.20 -9.82
#